data_1417b550e4bf1aea01ff6ac40d0f045c
#
_entry.id   1417b550e4bf1aea01ff6ac40d0f045c
#
_cell.length_a   1.000
_cell.length_b   1.000
_cell.length_c   1.000
_cell.angle_alpha   90.00
_cell.angle_beta   90.00
_cell.angle_gamma   90.00
#
_symmetry.space_group_name_H-M   'P 1'
#
loop_
_entity.id
_entity.type
_entity.pdbx_description
1 polymer ?
#
loop_
_entity_poly.entity_id
_entity_poly.type
_entity_poly.pdbx_seq_one_letter_code
_entity_poly.pdbx_strand_id
1 'polypeptide(L)'
;MMPLARMLAMTDTEYLNLAEAALLRIEQAADRINDETDADIDAARNGGVITLAFAGGSQIVVNLQKPLHEIWLAARAGGFHYQHQGTDWRCTKNGTELFADLSQYASEQ
;
A
#
# COMPACT_ATOMS: atom_id res chain seq x y z
N MET A 1 3.16 24.25 -23.70
CA MET A 1 2.99 24.73 -22.31
C MET A 1 3.00 23.54 -21.36
N MET A 2 3.73 23.68 -20.26
CA MET A 2 3.78 22.63 -19.25
C MET A 2 2.43 22.55 -18.53
N PRO A 3 1.87 21.34 -18.38
CA PRO A 3 0.63 21.19 -17.61
C PRO A 3 0.81 21.68 -16.18
N LEU A 4 -0.21 22.34 -15.64
CA LEU A 4 -0.18 22.83 -14.27
C LEU A 4 0.08 21.69 -13.27
N ALA A 5 -0.51 20.51 -13.51
CA ALA A 5 -0.30 19.35 -12.66
C ALA A 5 1.17 18.94 -12.55
N ARG A 6 1.93 19.12 -13.63
CA ARG A 6 3.36 18.81 -13.62
C ARG A 6 4.15 19.86 -12.84
N MET A 7 3.73 21.13 -12.93
CA MET A 7 4.34 22.20 -12.15
C MET A 7 4.07 22.05 -10.67
N LEU A 8 2.92 21.45 -10.34
CA LEU A 8 2.50 21.16 -8.97
C LEU A 8 2.76 19.70 -8.60
N ALA A 9 3.80 19.11 -9.20
CA ALA A 9 4.18 17.74 -8.89
C ALA A 9 4.41 17.58 -7.38
N MET A 10 4.06 16.41 -6.88
CA MET A 10 4.15 16.07 -5.47
C MET A 10 5.57 16.27 -4.93
N THR A 11 5.68 16.97 -3.82
CA THR A 11 6.94 17.08 -3.09
C THR A 11 7.18 15.83 -2.26
N ASP A 12 8.43 15.66 -1.79
CA ASP A 12 8.76 14.56 -0.87
C ASP A 12 7.88 14.60 0.39
N THR A 13 7.64 15.80 0.93
CA THR A 13 6.80 15.95 2.12
C THR A 13 5.35 15.54 1.86
N GLU A 14 4.78 15.98 0.73
CA GLU A 14 3.44 15.59 0.35
C GLU A 14 3.34 14.08 0.13
N TYR A 15 4.33 13.50 -0.56
CA TYR A 15 4.39 12.06 -0.77
C TYR A 15 4.41 11.32 0.58
N LEU A 16 5.30 11.70 1.49
CA LEU A 16 5.42 11.03 2.79
C LEU A 16 4.13 11.11 3.58
N ASN A 17 3.47 12.28 3.59
CA ASN A 17 2.19 12.42 4.29
C ASN A 17 1.13 11.47 3.74
N LEU A 18 1.01 11.37 2.42
CA LEU A 18 0.03 10.49 1.78
C LEU A 18 0.40 9.02 1.95
N ALA A 19 1.68 8.69 1.81
CA ALA A 19 2.16 7.32 1.91
C ALA A 19 2.08 6.79 3.35
N GLU A 20 2.45 7.62 4.33
CA GLU A 20 2.32 7.26 5.76
C GLU A 20 0.85 7.04 6.13
N ALA A 21 -0.05 7.88 5.60
CA ALA A 21 -1.48 7.69 5.81
C ALA A 21 -1.97 6.36 5.22
N ALA A 22 -1.43 5.97 4.06
CA ALA A 22 -1.76 4.68 3.46
C ALA A 22 -1.31 3.51 4.34
N LEU A 23 -0.08 3.56 4.87
CA LEU A 23 0.42 2.51 5.76
C LEU A 23 -0.42 2.42 7.04
N LEU A 24 -0.79 3.56 7.62
CA LEU A 24 -1.66 3.58 8.79
C LEU A 24 -3.01 2.95 8.49
N ARG A 25 -3.58 3.25 7.33
CA ARG A 25 -4.86 2.66 6.91
C ARG A 25 -4.76 1.14 6.76
N ILE A 26 -3.63 0.63 6.27
CA ILE A 26 -3.39 -0.81 6.18
C ILE A 26 -3.36 -1.44 7.58
N GLU A 27 -2.65 -0.83 8.53
CA GLU A 27 -2.62 -1.31 9.90
C GLU A 27 -4.02 -1.36 10.52
N GLN A 28 -4.79 -0.29 10.34
CA GLN A 28 -6.15 -0.20 10.86
C GLN A 28 -7.06 -1.25 10.23
N ALA A 29 -6.90 -1.52 8.93
CA ALA A 29 -7.68 -2.53 8.24
C ALA A 29 -7.37 -3.93 8.77
N ALA A 30 -6.09 -4.24 9.03
CA ALA A 30 -5.69 -5.52 9.62
C ALA A 30 -6.30 -5.69 11.02
N ASP A 31 -6.26 -4.64 11.85
CA ASP A 31 -6.86 -4.67 13.18
C ASP A 31 -8.36 -4.93 13.12
N ARG A 32 -9.04 -4.27 12.18
CA ARG A 32 -10.49 -4.45 12.00
C ARG A 32 -10.82 -5.87 11.58
N ILE A 33 -10.06 -6.43 10.64
CA ILE A 33 -10.27 -7.80 10.19
C ILE A 33 -10.07 -8.77 11.36
N ASN A 34 -9.05 -8.55 12.19
CA ASN A 34 -8.81 -9.41 13.36
C ASN A 34 -9.92 -9.31 14.40
N ASP A 35 -10.51 -8.10 14.56
CA ASP A 35 -11.62 -7.90 15.48
C ASP A 35 -12.92 -8.56 15.01
N GLU A 36 -13.13 -8.60 13.70
CA GLU A 36 -14.38 -9.06 13.09
C GLU A 36 -14.33 -10.52 12.62
N THR A 37 -13.13 -11.11 12.52
CA THR A 37 -12.94 -12.46 11.97
C THR A 37 -11.87 -13.20 12.75
N ASP A 38 -11.69 -14.48 12.43
CA ASP A 38 -10.63 -15.32 13.00
C ASP A 38 -9.36 -15.33 12.12
N ALA A 39 -9.20 -14.34 11.26
CA ALA A 39 -8.11 -14.33 10.27
C ALA A 39 -6.72 -14.28 10.90
N ASP A 40 -6.57 -13.61 12.05
CA ASP A 40 -5.32 -13.52 12.82
C ASP A 40 -4.13 -13.01 11.97
N ILE A 41 -4.29 -11.81 11.43
CA ILE A 41 -3.24 -11.14 10.65
C ILE A 41 -2.29 -10.44 11.62
N ASP A 42 -1.00 -10.75 11.52
CA ASP A 42 0.03 -10.07 12.29
C ASP A 42 0.63 -8.95 11.45
N ALA A 43 0.35 -7.70 11.82
CA ALA A 43 0.84 -6.53 11.12
C ALA A 43 2.02 -5.93 11.89
N ALA A 44 3.20 -5.97 11.28
CA ALA A 44 4.42 -5.42 11.89
C ALA A 44 4.93 -4.27 11.04
N ARG A 45 4.99 -3.07 11.61
CA ARG A 45 5.49 -1.90 10.92
C ARG A 45 6.87 -1.52 11.44
N ASN A 46 7.80 -1.26 10.51
CA ASN A 46 9.13 -0.79 10.82
C ASN A 46 9.50 0.31 9.82
N GLY A 47 9.43 1.58 10.28
CA GLY A 47 9.66 2.71 9.41
C GLY A 47 8.68 2.75 8.24
N GLY A 48 9.20 2.77 7.02
CA GLY A 48 8.40 2.81 5.80
C GLY A 48 8.00 1.43 5.26
N VAL A 49 8.04 0.39 6.07
CA VAL A 49 7.71 -0.98 5.67
C VAL A 49 6.67 -1.55 6.62
N ILE A 50 5.61 -2.14 6.07
CA ILE A 50 4.67 -2.94 6.85
C ILE A 50 4.64 -4.36 6.30
N THR A 51 4.74 -5.34 7.18
CA THR A 51 4.64 -6.76 6.84
C THR A 51 3.36 -7.32 7.44
N LEU A 52 2.52 -7.89 6.59
CA LEU A 52 1.31 -8.59 7.01
C LEU A 52 1.60 -10.09 6.96
N ALA A 53 1.61 -10.75 8.11
CA ALA A 53 1.82 -12.19 8.19
C ALA A 53 0.48 -12.87 8.43
N PHE A 54 0.18 -13.85 7.60
CA PHE A 54 -1.09 -14.58 7.65
C PHE A 54 -0.93 -15.92 8.37
N ALA A 55 -2.03 -16.42 8.91
CA ALA A 55 -2.03 -17.67 9.69
C ALA A 55 -1.43 -18.85 8.91
N GLY A 56 -1.60 -18.87 7.59
CA GLY A 56 -1.04 -19.92 6.73
C GLY A 56 0.45 -19.83 6.46
N GLY A 57 1.13 -18.82 7.01
CA GLY A 57 2.58 -18.64 6.84
C GLY A 57 2.99 -17.72 5.70
N SER A 58 2.07 -17.30 4.83
CA SER A 58 2.39 -16.37 3.76
C SER A 58 2.44 -14.93 4.29
N GLN A 59 3.06 -14.05 3.51
CA GLN A 59 3.21 -12.65 3.89
C GLN A 59 2.87 -11.73 2.71
N ILE A 60 2.43 -10.52 3.05
CA ILE A 60 2.39 -9.39 2.11
C ILE A 60 3.26 -8.30 2.72
N VAL A 61 4.14 -7.73 1.91
CA VAL A 61 5.03 -6.64 2.33
C VAL A 61 4.71 -5.42 1.50
N VAL A 62 4.48 -4.29 2.18
CA VAL A 62 4.24 -3.00 1.54
C VAL A 62 5.33 -2.06 2.01
N ASN A 63 6.05 -1.44 1.07
CA ASN A 63 7.10 -0.51 1.42
C ASN A 63 7.03 0.79 0.64
N LEU A 64 7.53 1.86 1.25
CA LEU A 64 7.60 3.18 0.63
C LEU A 64 8.88 3.28 -0.21
N GLN A 65 8.74 3.80 -1.42
CA GLN A 65 9.86 4.08 -2.33
C GLN A 65 9.91 5.58 -2.59
N LYS A 66 10.50 6.32 -1.66
CA LYS A 66 10.54 7.78 -1.69
C LYS A 66 11.14 8.37 -2.98
N PRO A 67 12.27 7.87 -3.50
CA PRO A 67 12.86 8.44 -4.71
C PRO A 67 11.94 8.42 -5.92
N LEU A 68 11.00 7.48 -5.96
CA LEU A 68 10.05 7.32 -7.07
C LEU A 68 8.66 7.84 -6.73
N HIS A 69 8.43 8.29 -5.48
CA HIS A 69 7.11 8.63 -4.95
C HIS A 69 6.12 7.49 -5.15
N GLU A 70 6.57 6.26 -4.91
CA GLU A 70 5.76 5.04 -5.10
C GLU A 70 5.57 4.28 -3.79
N ILE A 71 4.54 3.45 -3.78
CA ILE A 71 4.35 2.39 -2.78
C ILE A 71 4.52 1.07 -3.53
N TRP A 72 5.35 0.18 -2.99
CA TRP A 72 5.57 -1.14 -3.57
C TRP A 72 4.91 -2.19 -2.69
N LEU A 73 4.24 -3.16 -3.34
CA LEU A 73 3.56 -4.26 -2.68
C LEU A 73 4.11 -5.57 -3.22
N ALA A 74 4.51 -6.46 -2.33
CA ALA A 74 4.93 -7.82 -2.67
C ALA A 74 3.99 -8.81 -2.00
N ALA A 75 3.33 -9.63 -2.82
CA ALA A 75 2.39 -10.65 -2.38
C ALA A 75 2.73 -11.96 -3.08
N ARG A 76 2.02 -13.05 -2.74
CA ARG A 76 2.18 -14.30 -3.43
C ARG A 76 1.91 -14.15 -4.94
N ALA A 77 0.97 -13.29 -5.30
CA ALA A 77 0.61 -13.04 -6.70
C ALA A 77 1.70 -12.33 -7.49
N GLY A 78 2.65 -11.64 -6.82
CA GLY A 78 3.73 -10.92 -7.50
C GLY A 78 4.08 -9.62 -6.82
N GLY A 79 4.87 -8.80 -7.52
CA GLY A 79 5.27 -7.47 -7.05
C GLY A 79 4.59 -6.38 -7.87
N PHE A 80 4.11 -5.33 -7.20
CA PHE A 80 3.33 -4.27 -7.82
C PHE A 80 3.78 -2.91 -7.30
N HIS A 81 3.78 -1.92 -8.18
CA HIS A 81 4.17 -0.54 -7.86
C HIS A 81 2.96 0.37 -8.03
N TYR A 82 2.78 1.31 -7.09
CA TYR A 82 1.64 2.21 -7.07
C TYR A 82 2.09 3.65 -7.00
N GLN A 83 1.46 4.50 -7.81
CA GLN A 83 1.65 5.94 -7.79
C GLN A 83 0.35 6.62 -7.37
N HIS A 84 0.46 7.75 -6.68
CA HIS A 84 -0.71 8.51 -6.26
C HIS A 84 -1.25 9.29 -7.44
N GLN A 85 -2.51 9.04 -7.82
CA GLN A 85 -3.18 9.68 -8.93
C GLN A 85 -4.57 10.14 -8.47
N GLY A 86 -4.79 11.44 -8.49
CA GLY A 86 -6.03 12.00 -7.96
C GLY A 86 -6.10 11.79 -6.46
N THR A 87 -7.00 10.94 -6.01
CA THR A 87 -7.19 10.62 -4.58
C THR A 87 -6.72 9.22 -4.19
N ASP A 88 -6.28 8.41 -5.17
CA ASP A 88 -5.98 7.00 -4.96
C ASP A 88 -4.55 6.66 -5.33
N TRP A 89 -4.07 5.55 -4.77
CA TRP A 89 -2.83 4.93 -5.22
C TRP A 89 -3.17 3.91 -6.32
N ARG A 90 -2.60 4.11 -7.51
CA ARG A 90 -2.89 3.30 -8.69
C ARG A 90 -1.68 2.53 -9.18
N CYS A 91 -1.89 1.25 -9.51
CA CYS A 91 -0.85 0.39 -10.05
C CYS A 91 -0.31 0.97 -11.37
N THR A 92 1.02 1.00 -11.50
CA THR A 92 1.67 1.60 -12.67
C THR A 92 1.46 0.80 -13.95
N LYS A 93 1.10 -0.48 -13.85
CA LYS A 93 0.88 -1.35 -15.01
C LYS A 93 -0.56 -1.34 -15.50
N ASN A 94 -1.52 -1.49 -14.58
CA ASN A 94 -2.91 -1.74 -14.97
C ASN A 94 -3.91 -0.76 -14.37
N GLY A 95 -3.44 0.18 -13.56
CA GLY A 95 -4.30 1.23 -13.00
C GLY A 95 -5.22 0.79 -11.86
N THR A 96 -5.06 -0.43 -11.35
CA THR A 96 -5.90 -0.90 -10.24
C THR A 96 -5.54 -0.19 -8.94
N GLU A 97 -6.50 -0.10 -8.03
CA GLU A 97 -6.35 0.66 -6.79
C GLU A 97 -5.73 -0.20 -5.69
N LEU A 98 -4.81 0.41 -4.91
CA LEU A 98 -3.99 -0.28 -3.92
C LEU A 98 -4.80 -1.10 -2.90
N PHE A 99 -5.82 -0.50 -2.29
CA PHE A 99 -6.56 -1.18 -1.22
C PHE A 99 -7.46 -2.28 -1.76
N ALA A 100 -7.99 -2.12 -2.98
CA ALA A 100 -8.74 -3.17 -3.65
C ALA A 100 -7.83 -4.34 -3.98
N ASP A 101 -6.63 -4.06 -4.51
CA ASP A 101 -5.65 -5.10 -4.81
C ASP A 101 -5.18 -5.81 -3.54
N LEU A 102 -4.89 -5.04 -2.48
CA LEU A 102 -4.46 -5.60 -1.21
C LEU A 102 -5.51 -6.54 -0.62
N SER A 103 -6.78 -6.13 -0.67
CA SER A 103 -7.90 -6.94 -0.21
C SER A 103 -7.99 -8.26 -0.99
N GLN A 104 -7.83 -8.18 -2.31
CA GLN A 104 -7.86 -9.37 -3.17
C GLN A 104 -6.70 -10.31 -2.84
N TYR A 105 -5.47 -9.78 -2.77
CA TYR A 105 -4.29 -10.62 -2.50
C TYR A 105 -4.33 -11.23 -1.10
N ALA A 106 -4.82 -10.47 -0.12
CA ALA A 106 -4.97 -10.99 1.24
C ALA A 106 -5.97 -12.15 1.30
N SER A 107 -7.07 -12.07 0.55
CA SER A 107 -8.06 -13.13 0.52
C SER A 107 -7.57 -14.39 -0.21
N GLU A 108 -6.54 -14.27 -1.06
CA GLU A 108 -5.91 -15.39 -1.75
C GLU A 108 -4.84 -16.07 -0.88
N GLN A 109 -4.49 -15.48 0.21
CA GLN A 109 -3.45 -15.95 1.14
C GLN A 109 -4.04 -16.24 2.51
#